data_aa7539ca40224fb08d1587094e745f93
#
_entry.id   aa7539ca40224fb08d1587094e745f93
#
_cell.length_a   1.000
_cell.length_b   1.000
_cell.length_c   1.000
_cell.angle_alpha   90.00
_cell.angle_beta   90.00
_cell.angle_gamma   90.00
#
_symmetry.space_group_name_H-M   'P 1'
#
loop_
_entity.id
_entity.type
_entity.pdbx_description
1 polymer ?
#
loop_
_entity_poly.entity_id
_entity_poly.type
_entity_poly.pdbx_seq_one_letter_code
_entity_poly.pdbx_strand_id
1 'polypeptide(L)'
;MDAKKLIERCNKLKGNWGKRSQAMKGWYDIITLKDELKQEEMESVASNDPRTGYNLGKHLMTSSLIAHKINTDDLTAEQVNATSYLEKYFTRQWMAEEKRYRMMGLQSLISEVVGFMLSTGWYSVFAIADDEKCRAEVWHPFEVYPEFGPDGIEEVVHIYPLAPTTAMRKAKMMGWPINKTFTRAVTMYNYWGHDDDGDIVNGIVMGQDYAKDLTKELTLTRIPVFISPVGGLPDTGSISSAWQEHFGESIVATNADLAKNYNRMLTFSQQLMRDVANPRWFEQSQGETPILREEDMFKRGAIFRGAPGESVNALATPPVPVELRTMLFDYQNMLQRGLFPWSTFGNIQQQMSYLAMANIASAALQVLTPYMDALRGLLGDIDNFWFRLIKDNGYRPASFKMPKNLPEQFEFEVQADIEIPGYLVQRATVARMLDPNFRLPTSAVMDKLFPEIKDPLKAQAMSRRDDAMMHPKAITADMIIAYKEQARVLREANDVDSAILYEKLATSLEAELVGTQPTPSARAREAVPEEVAREVLPTRELTQPQEGLGRISG
;
A
#
# COMPACT_ATOMS: atom_id res chain seq x y z
N MET A 1 16.72 19.05 34.37
CA MET A 1 15.91 20.20 33.81
C MET A 1 14.58 20.23 34.55
N ASP A 2 14.01 21.41 34.90
CA ASP A 2 12.67 21.48 35.51
C ASP A 2 11.57 21.26 34.46
N ALA A 3 10.41 20.71 34.85
CA ALA A 3 9.28 20.42 33.95
C ALA A 3 8.85 21.65 33.12
N LYS A 4 8.85 22.83 33.75
CA LYS A 4 8.51 24.08 33.07
C LYS A 4 9.48 24.41 31.93
N LYS A 5 10.78 24.24 32.16
CA LYS A 5 11.81 24.48 31.14
C LYS A 5 11.72 23.48 29.99
N LEU A 6 11.38 22.20 30.32
CA LEU A 6 11.15 21.20 29.28
C LEU A 6 9.94 21.55 28.41
N ILE A 7 8.83 21.98 29.02
CA ILE A 7 7.64 22.45 28.28
C ILE A 7 7.97 23.64 27.36
N GLU A 8 8.76 24.60 27.86
CA GLU A 8 9.21 25.75 27.07
C GLU A 8 10.04 25.30 25.85
N ARG A 9 10.96 24.33 26.04
CA ARG A 9 11.74 23.72 24.94
C ARG A 9 10.84 23.02 23.93
N CYS A 10 9.90 22.21 24.39
CA CYS A 10 8.92 21.53 23.55
C CYS A 10 8.07 22.50 22.72
N ASN A 11 7.60 23.59 23.35
CA ASN A 11 6.81 24.61 22.67
C ASN A 11 7.64 25.41 21.66
N LYS A 12 8.94 25.61 21.91
CA LYS A 12 9.85 26.23 20.95
C LYS A 12 10.01 25.34 19.70
N LEU A 13 10.25 24.03 19.88
CA LEU A 13 10.29 23.06 18.77
C LEU A 13 8.99 23.09 17.97
N LYS A 14 7.84 23.07 18.65
CA LYS A 14 6.54 23.21 17.99
C LYS A 14 6.43 24.50 17.18
N GLY A 15 6.90 25.61 17.71
CA GLY A 15 6.87 26.91 17.04
C GLY A 15 7.67 26.93 15.75
N ASN A 16 8.81 26.22 15.73
CA ASN A 16 9.67 26.10 14.53
C ASN A 16 8.94 25.49 13.34
N TRP A 17 7.93 24.64 13.55
CA TRP A 17 7.20 23.91 12.51
C TRP A 17 5.79 24.46 12.21
N GLY A 18 5.52 25.73 12.57
CA GLY A 18 4.19 26.32 12.40
C GLY A 18 3.67 26.30 10.97
N LYS A 19 4.52 26.65 9.98
CA LYS A 19 4.15 26.67 8.55
C LYS A 19 3.88 25.27 8.00
N ARG A 20 4.71 24.28 8.35
CA ARG A 20 4.46 22.87 8.04
C ARG A 20 3.09 22.40 8.53
N SER A 21 2.80 22.69 9.80
CA SER A 21 1.52 22.29 10.40
C SER A 21 0.33 22.94 9.71
N GLN A 22 0.46 24.18 9.26
CA GLN A 22 -0.57 24.87 8.49
C GLN A 22 -0.79 24.24 7.11
N ALA A 23 0.29 23.93 6.38
CA ALA A 23 0.23 23.28 5.08
C ALA A 23 -0.44 21.89 5.18
N MET A 24 0.03 21.04 6.12
CA MET A 24 -0.58 19.74 6.40
C MET A 24 -2.08 19.83 6.66
N LYS A 25 -2.50 20.81 7.50
CA LYS A 25 -3.91 21.02 7.80
C LYS A 25 -4.69 21.41 6.55
N GLY A 26 -4.14 22.27 5.71
CA GLY A 26 -4.77 22.68 4.45
C GLY A 26 -5.02 21.48 3.52
N TRP A 27 -4.04 20.59 3.35
CA TRP A 27 -4.18 19.37 2.56
C TRP A 27 -5.18 18.39 3.16
N TYR A 28 -5.15 18.23 4.49
CA TYR A 28 -6.10 17.37 5.19
C TYR A 28 -7.54 17.87 5.06
N ASP A 29 -7.76 19.20 5.15
CA ASP A 29 -9.08 19.83 4.94
C ASP A 29 -9.60 19.56 3.51
N ILE A 30 -8.72 19.55 2.48
CA ILE A 30 -9.08 19.22 1.10
C ILE A 30 -9.47 17.74 0.97
N ILE A 31 -8.67 16.82 1.53
CA ILE A 31 -8.95 15.38 1.49
C ILE A 31 -10.24 15.04 2.26
N THR A 32 -10.53 15.73 3.35
CA THR A 32 -11.77 15.53 4.12
C THR A 32 -12.99 16.20 3.49
N LEU A 33 -12.82 16.85 2.34
CA LEU A 33 -13.87 17.56 1.60
C LEU A 33 -14.52 18.64 2.45
N LYS A 34 -13.72 19.34 3.23
CA LYS A 34 -14.20 20.47 4.02
C LYS A 34 -14.69 21.56 3.08
N ASP A 35 -15.96 21.87 3.19
CA ASP A 35 -16.58 22.91 2.40
C ASP A 35 -16.33 24.30 3.00
N GLU A 36 -15.38 25.01 2.40
CA GLU A 36 -15.03 26.39 2.83
C GLU A 36 -16.05 27.42 2.38
N LEU A 37 -16.92 27.09 1.42
CA LEU A 37 -17.92 28.00 0.85
C LEU A 37 -19.30 27.83 1.47
N LYS A 38 -19.46 26.89 2.40
CA LYS A 38 -20.73 26.64 3.08
C LYS A 38 -21.12 27.86 3.91
N GLN A 39 -22.13 28.56 3.43
CA GLN A 39 -22.78 29.68 4.11
C GLN A 39 -24.26 29.36 4.32
N GLU A 40 -24.87 30.01 5.31
CA GLU A 40 -26.32 29.92 5.45
C GLU A 40 -26.99 30.40 4.15
N GLU A 41 -27.94 29.64 3.65
CA GLU A 41 -28.69 29.91 2.40
C GLU A 41 -27.92 29.74 1.07
N MET A 42 -26.64 29.38 1.09
CA MET A 42 -25.86 29.05 -0.12
C MET A 42 -25.69 27.55 -0.27
N GLU A 43 -26.11 27.02 -1.42
CA GLU A 43 -25.74 25.67 -1.82
C GLU A 43 -24.32 25.68 -2.36
N SER A 44 -23.45 24.89 -1.77
CA SER A 44 -22.07 24.75 -2.19
C SER A 44 -21.75 23.30 -2.55
N VAL A 45 -20.75 23.13 -3.43
CA VAL A 45 -20.30 21.82 -3.90
C VAL A 45 -18.80 21.70 -3.67
N ALA A 46 -18.40 20.62 -3.02
CA ALA A 46 -17.01 20.19 -2.97
C ALA A 46 -16.82 18.96 -3.86
N SER A 47 -15.86 19.03 -4.80
CA SER A 47 -15.50 17.87 -5.63
C SER A 47 -14.89 16.77 -4.77
N ASN A 48 -15.25 15.52 -5.08
CA ASN A 48 -14.72 14.35 -4.40
C ASN A 48 -13.37 13.86 -4.96
N ASP A 49 -12.85 14.47 -6.02
CA ASP A 49 -11.62 14.06 -6.70
C ASP A 49 -10.42 13.91 -5.76
N PRO A 50 -10.12 14.86 -4.84
CA PRO A 50 -8.99 14.74 -3.93
C PRO A 50 -9.12 13.53 -2.99
N ARG A 51 -10.32 13.29 -2.48
CA ARG A 51 -10.60 12.15 -1.60
C ARG A 51 -10.49 10.82 -2.34
N THR A 52 -11.00 10.77 -3.56
CA THR A 52 -10.95 9.58 -4.42
C THR A 52 -9.51 9.24 -4.77
N GLY A 53 -8.70 10.24 -5.14
CA GLY A 53 -7.28 10.04 -5.42
C GLY A 53 -6.50 9.57 -4.19
N TYR A 54 -6.74 10.18 -3.04
CA TYR A 54 -6.14 9.72 -1.78
C TYR A 54 -6.51 8.25 -1.46
N ASN A 55 -7.78 7.89 -1.58
CA ASN A 55 -8.24 6.53 -1.30
C ASN A 55 -7.63 5.51 -2.27
N LEU A 56 -7.52 5.87 -3.55
CA LEU A 56 -6.88 5.02 -4.56
C LEU A 56 -5.39 4.83 -4.25
N GLY A 57 -4.64 5.91 -4.02
CA GLY A 57 -3.23 5.84 -3.66
C GLY A 57 -3.00 5.01 -2.41
N LYS A 58 -3.82 5.23 -1.39
CA LYS A 58 -3.79 4.44 -0.15
C LYS A 58 -4.04 2.95 -0.40
N HIS A 59 -5.06 2.62 -1.19
CA HIS A 59 -5.38 1.23 -1.53
C HIS A 59 -4.21 0.56 -2.28
N LEU A 60 -3.68 1.21 -3.30
CA LEU A 60 -2.57 0.69 -4.10
C LEU A 60 -1.32 0.40 -3.26
N MET A 61 -0.95 1.32 -2.37
CA MET A 61 0.21 1.14 -1.49
C MET A 61 -0.01 0.08 -0.42
N THR A 62 -1.20 0.02 0.18
CA THR A 62 -1.50 -0.95 1.26
C THR A 62 -1.78 -2.35 0.76
N SER A 63 -2.15 -2.51 -0.51
CA SER A 63 -2.32 -3.82 -1.16
C SER A 63 -1.01 -4.38 -1.71
N SER A 64 0.09 -3.61 -1.69
CA SER A 64 1.39 -4.09 -2.13
C SER A 64 1.90 -5.23 -1.26
N LEU A 65 2.59 -6.20 -1.91
CA LEU A 65 3.28 -7.26 -1.18
C LEU A 65 4.56 -6.70 -0.58
N ILE A 66 4.64 -6.69 0.74
CA ILE A 66 5.80 -6.25 1.47
C ILE A 66 6.65 -7.46 1.85
N ALA A 67 7.89 -7.48 1.40
CA ALA A 67 8.85 -8.52 1.70
C ALA A 67 10.09 -7.92 2.37
N HIS A 68 10.39 -8.39 3.58
CA HIS A 68 11.60 -8.03 4.31
C HIS A 68 12.72 -8.95 3.81
N LYS A 69 13.75 -8.38 3.21
CA LYS A 69 14.85 -9.10 2.58
C LYS A 69 16.19 -8.64 3.14
N ILE A 70 17.17 -9.52 3.08
CA ILE A 70 18.57 -9.21 3.32
C ILE A 70 19.31 -9.57 2.04
N ASN A 71 20.17 -8.67 1.56
CA ASN A 71 20.97 -8.96 0.38
C ASN A 71 21.83 -10.20 0.64
N THR A 72 21.71 -11.19 -0.22
CA THR A 72 22.40 -12.49 -0.11
C THR A 72 23.55 -12.66 -1.10
N ASP A 73 23.87 -11.60 -1.84
CA ASP A 73 25.01 -11.62 -2.74
C ASP A 73 26.29 -11.88 -1.90
N ASP A 74 27.14 -12.80 -2.38
CA ASP A 74 28.41 -13.18 -1.72
C ASP A 74 28.29 -13.93 -0.37
N LEU A 75 27.10 -14.38 0.03
CA LEU A 75 26.92 -15.15 1.27
C LEU A 75 27.09 -16.66 1.08
N THR A 76 27.61 -17.33 2.10
CA THR A 76 27.65 -18.79 2.16
C THR A 76 26.25 -19.38 2.39
N ALA A 77 26.04 -20.64 2.05
CA ALA A 77 24.74 -21.31 2.24
C ALA A 77 24.25 -21.30 3.69
N GLU A 78 25.17 -21.33 4.68
CA GLU A 78 24.83 -21.25 6.11
C GLU A 78 24.40 -19.83 6.49
N GLN A 79 25.04 -18.81 5.95
CA GLN A 79 24.66 -17.42 6.13
C GLN A 79 23.30 -17.11 5.49
N VAL A 80 23.04 -17.64 4.28
CA VAL A 80 21.72 -17.51 3.62
C VAL A 80 20.61 -18.14 4.47
N ASN A 81 20.85 -19.28 5.10
CA ASN A 81 19.88 -19.88 6.02
C ASN A 81 19.63 -19.00 7.27
N ALA A 82 20.71 -18.41 7.81
CA ALA A 82 20.62 -17.52 8.96
C ALA A 82 19.86 -16.23 8.64
N THR A 83 20.13 -15.60 7.50
CA THR A 83 19.41 -14.40 7.03
C THR A 83 17.95 -14.69 6.71
N SER A 84 17.65 -15.81 6.03
CA SER A 84 16.26 -16.24 5.78
C SER A 84 15.46 -16.47 7.07
N TYR A 85 16.11 -16.92 8.15
CA TYR A 85 15.45 -17.00 9.45
C TYR A 85 15.09 -15.60 9.99
N LEU A 86 15.99 -14.62 9.88
CA LEU A 86 15.73 -13.22 10.30
C LEU A 86 14.59 -12.60 9.49
N GLU A 87 14.61 -12.74 8.16
CA GLU A 87 13.54 -12.24 7.29
C GLU A 87 12.16 -12.76 7.72
N LYS A 88 12.07 -14.07 7.96
CA LYS A 88 10.83 -14.70 8.44
C LYS A 88 10.44 -14.23 9.83
N TYR A 89 11.42 -13.99 10.70
CA TYR A 89 11.19 -13.50 12.05
C TYR A 89 10.59 -12.10 12.02
N PHE A 90 11.23 -11.14 11.33
CA PHE A 90 10.72 -9.76 11.25
C PHE A 90 9.39 -9.67 10.51
N THR A 91 9.19 -10.43 9.45
CA THR A 91 7.86 -10.56 8.81
C THR A 91 6.78 -10.95 9.84
N ARG A 92 7.08 -11.88 10.75
CA ARG A 92 6.12 -12.29 11.81
C ARG A 92 5.90 -11.19 12.85
N GLN A 93 6.94 -10.41 13.19
CA GLN A 93 6.80 -9.28 14.12
C GLN A 93 5.87 -8.22 13.54
N TRP A 94 6.04 -7.86 12.27
CA TRP A 94 5.14 -6.94 11.58
C TRP A 94 3.70 -7.47 11.53
N MET A 95 3.50 -8.74 11.23
CA MET A 95 2.16 -9.36 11.26
C MET A 95 1.54 -9.32 12.68
N ALA A 96 2.34 -9.44 13.73
CA ALA A 96 1.87 -9.34 15.10
C ALA A 96 1.45 -7.90 15.44
N GLU A 97 2.22 -6.89 15.01
CA GLU A 97 1.88 -5.47 15.17
C GLU A 97 0.60 -5.10 14.37
N GLU A 98 0.47 -5.57 13.15
CA GLU A 98 -0.75 -5.42 12.34
C GLU A 98 -1.99 -6.02 13.05
N LYS A 99 -1.82 -7.21 13.66
CA LYS A 99 -2.89 -7.84 14.45
C LYS A 99 -3.22 -7.00 15.68
N ARG A 100 -2.20 -6.45 16.36
CA ARG A 100 -2.38 -5.60 17.54
C ARG A 100 -3.20 -4.35 17.20
N TYR A 101 -2.90 -3.67 16.09
CA TYR A 101 -3.65 -2.50 15.62
C TYR A 101 -5.13 -2.84 15.39
N ARG A 102 -5.41 -3.94 14.70
CA ARG A 102 -6.80 -4.40 14.49
C ARG A 102 -7.52 -4.71 15.81
N MET A 103 -6.84 -5.30 16.78
CA MET A 103 -7.41 -5.57 18.11
C MET A 103 -7.70 -4.29 18.91
N MET A 104 -6.98 -3.20 18.64
CA MET A 104 -7.25 -1.88 19.20
C MET A 104 -8.40 -1.13 18.51
N GLY A 105 -8.98 -1.71 17.46
CA GLY A 105 -10.03 -1.07 16.65
C GLY A 105 -9.50 0.03 15.71
N LEU A 106 -8.20 0.05 15.47
CA LEU A 106 -7.53 0.94 14.53
C LEU A 106 -7.44 0.31 13.14
N GLN A 107 -7.11 1.12 12.16
CA GLN A 107 -6.69 0.61 10.84
C GLN A 107 -5.40 -0.19 11.00
N SER A 108 -4.98 -0.95 9.98
CA SER A 108 -3.69 -1.61 10.03
C SER A 108 -2.56 -0.58 10.16
N LEU A 109 -1.47 -0.95 10.83
CA LEU A 109 -0.35 -0.03 11.08
C LEU A 109 0.16 0.57 9.77
N ILE A 110 0.40 -0.27 8.76
CA ILE A 110 0.85 0.18 7.44
C ILE A 110 -0.18 1.10 6.79
N SER A 111 -1.48 0.80 6.91
CA SER A 111 -2.55 1.66 6.40
C SER A 111 -2.56 3.05 7.07
N GLU A 112 -2.24 3.14 8.35
CA GLU A 112 -2.13 4.44 9.04
C GLU A 112 -0.88 5.21 8.60
N VAL A 113 0.27 4.54 8.53
CA VAL A 113 1.53 5.15 8.05
C VAL A 113 1.33 5.71 6.63
N VAL A 114 0.86 4.88 5.70
CA VAL A 114 0.58 5.28 4.32
C VAL A 114 -0.46 6.40 4.28
N GLY A 115 -1.49 6.31 5.12
CA GLY A 115 -2.50 7.36 5.24
C GLY A 115 -1.90 8.72 5.59
N PHE A 116 -0.98 8.78 6.54
CA PHE A 116 -0.28 10.02 6.90
C PHE A 116 0.70 10.45 5.81
N MET A 117 1.50 9.56 5.24
CA MET A 117 2.38 9.88 4.13
C MET A 117 1.63 10.59 3.00
N LEU A 118 0.51 10.03 2.55
CA LEU A 118 -0.28 10.58 1.45
C LEU A 118 -1.06 11.84 1.84
N SER A 119 -1.53 11.96 3.08
CA SER A 119 -2.35 13.10 3.48
C SER A 119 -1.54 14.30 3.96
N THR A 120 -0.39 14.07 4.58
CA THR A 120 0.40 15.13 5.21
C THR A 120 1.78 15.33 4.59
N GLY A 121 2.22 14.40 3.73
CA GLY A 121 3.59 14.40 3.20
C GLY A 121 4.64 14.03 4.26
N TRP A 122 4.25 13.43 5.37
CA TRP A 122 5.14 13.03 6.45
C TRP A 122 4.69 11.72 7.07
N TYR A 123 5.64 10.98 7.61
CA TYR A 123 5.34 9.89 8.53
C TYR A 123 6.03 10.11 9.88
N SER A 124 5.51 9.49 10.91
CA SER A 124 6.16 9.43 12.22
C SER A 124 5.80 8.12 12.90
N VAL A 125 6.82 7.31 13.21
CA VAL A 125 6.67 6.02 13.86
C VAL A 125 7.64 5.93 15.03
N PHE A 126 7.13 5.64 16.20
CA PHE A 126 7.91 5.25 17.35
C PHE A 126 8.11 3.74 17.31
N ALA A 127 9.35 3.26 17.39
CA ALA A 127 9.66 1.84 17.38
C ALA A 127 10.64 1.47 18.49
N ILE A 128 10.37 0.35 19.16
CA ILE A 128 11.22 -0.18 20.23
C ILE A 128 11.15 -1.71 20.26
N ALA A 129 12.19 -2.35 20.76
CA ALA A 129 12.20 -3.77 21.08
C ALA A 129 12.59 -3.97 22.55
N ASP A 130 11.90 -4.89 23.21
CA ASP A 130 12.19 -5.33 24.57
C ASP A 130 12.28 -6.87 24.61
N ASP A 131 12.45 -7.45 25.81
CA ASP A 131 12.52 -8.91 25.99
C ASP A 131 11.22 -9.65 25.59
N GLU A 132 10.08 -8.95 25.58
CA GLU A 132 8.80 -9.56 25.28
C GLU A 132 8.45 -9.47 23.79
N LYS A 133 8.68 -8.29 23.18
CA LYS A 133 8.17 -7.99 21.83
C LYS A 133 8.88 -6.82 21.15
N CYS A 134 8.80 -6.82 19.81
CA CYS A 134 9.03 -5.64 19.01
C CYS A 134 7.72 -4.84 18.94
N ARG A 135 7.80 -3.53 19.05
CA ARG A 135 6.65 -2.62 18.96
C ARG A 135 6.91 -1.51 17.98
N ALA A 136 5.89 -1.18 17.18
CA ALA A 136 5.84 0.02 16.39
C ALA A 136 4.53 0.76 16.66
N GLU A 137 4.58 2.06 16.88
CA GLU A 137 3.43 2.92 17.16
C GLU A 137 3.46 4.11 16.21
N VAL A 138 2.40 4.29 15.46
CA VAL A 138 2.27 5.43 14.55
C VAL A 138 1.89 6.66 15.38
N TRP A 139 2.74 7.68 15.35
CA TRP A 139 2.45 8.97 15.94
C TRP A 139 1.92 9.91 14.86
N HIS A 140 0.97 10.74 15.25
CA HIS A 140 0.36 11.67 14.32
C HIS A 140 1.37 12.76 13.91
N PRO A 141 1.75 12.92 12.62
CA PRO A 141 2.78 13.87 12.21
C PRO A 141 2.49 15.33 12.58
N PHE A 142 1.22 15.70 12.76
CA PHE A 142 0.85 17.03 13.26
C PHE A 142 1.27 17.30 14.71
N GLU A 143 1.53 16.25 15.48
CA GLU A 143 1.81 16.30 16.91
C GLU A 143 3.28 16.04 17.21
N VAL A 144 4.10 15.75 16.18
CA VAL A 144 5.53 15.42 16.32
C VAL A 144 6.38 16.51 15.69
N TYR A 145 7.32 17.02 16.48
CA TYR A 145 8.15 18.17 16.10
C TYR A 145 9.64 17.78 16.27
N PRO A 146 10.33 17.39 15.19
CA PRO A 146 11.75 17.03 15.23
C PRO A 146 12.66 18.24 15.11
N GLU A 147 13.91 18.08 15.57
CA GLU A 147 15.05 18.87 15.16
C GLU A 147 16.08 17.92 14.55
N PHE A 148 16.52 18.20 13.33
CA PHE A 148 17.46 17.37 12.59
C PHE A 148 18.85 17.96 12.67
N GLY A 149 19.83 17.10 12.91
CA GLY A 149 21.25 17.41 12.83
C GLY A 149 21.95 16.58 11.75
N PRO A 150 23.30 16.68 11.66
CA PRO A 150 24.08 15.99 10.66
C PRO A 150 23.95 14.46 10.72
N ASP A 151 23.77 13.91 11.92
CA ASP A 151 23.74 12.47 12.18
C ASP A 151 22.29 11.93 12.37
N GLY A 152 21.28 12.74 12.08
CA GLY A 152 19.87 12.37 12.18
C GLY A 152 19.07 13.26 13.12
N ILE A 153 18.18 12.67 13.90
CA ILE A 153 17.32 13.41 14.83
C ILE A 153 18.12 13.76 16.09
N GLU A 154 18.30 15.06 16.35
CA GLU A 154 18.91 15.56 17.59
C GLU A 154 17.91 15.63 18.73
N GLU A 155 16.72 16.15 18.44
CA GLU A 155 15.62 16.24 19.39
C GLU A 155 14.31 15.95 18.70
N VAL A 156 13.36 15.39 19.42
CA VAL A 156 11.98 15.25 18.93
C VAL A 156 11.01 15.29 20.10
N VAL A 157 9.89 15.96 19.88
CA VAL A 157 8.82 15.99 20.88
C VAL A 157 7.50 15.57 20.25
N HIS A 158 6.77 14.69 20.95
CA HIS A 158 5.40 14.34 20.65
C HIS A 158 4.46 15.03 21.62
N ILE A 159 3.66 15.99 21.12
CA ILE A 159 2.74 16.81 21.90
C ILE A 159 1.30 16.46 21.50
N TYR A 160 0.57 15.81 22.40
CA TYR A 160 -0.79 15.38 22.10
C TYR A 160 -1.73 15.54 23.31
N PRO A 161 -3.03 15.79 23.08
CA PRO A 161 -4.01 15.88 24.14
C PRO A 161 -4.50 14.49 24.57
N LEU A 162 -4.72 14.28 25.85
CA LEU A 162 -5.39 13.11 26.39
C LEU A 162 -6.66 13.49 27.15
N ALA A 163 -7.72 12.71 26.98
CA ALA A 163 -8.90 12.82 27.83
C ALA A 163 -8.55 12.51 29.29
N PRO A 164 -9.18 13.15 30.29
CA PRO A 164 -8.85 13.01 31.70
C PRO A 164 -8.80 11.55 32.18
N THR A 165 -9.81 10.78 31.82
CA THR A 165 -9.91 9.35 32.17
C THR A 165 -8.79 8.51 31.56
N THR A 166 -8.44 8.80 30.30
CA THR A 166 -7.34 8.11 29.59
C THR A 166 -5.99 8.48 30.18
N ALA A 167 -5.78 9.76 30.52
CA ALA A 167 -4.57 10.25 31.17
C ALA A 167 -4.33 9.55 32.52
N MET A 168 -5.36 9.50 33.38
CA MET A 168 -5.30 8.83 34.66
C MET A 168 -5.04 7.32 34.54
N ARG A 169 -5.70 6.66 33.60
CA ARG A 169 -5.48 5.23 33.33
C ARG A 169 -4.05 4.98 32.83
N LYS A 170 -3.54 5.82 31.94
CA LYS A 170 -2.17 5.73 31.42
C LYS A 170 -1.15 5.93 32.55
N ALA A 171 -1.34 6.94 33.40
CA ALA A 171 -0.49 7.20 34.55
C ALA A 171 -0.44 5.97 35.50
N LYS A 172 -1.60 5.38 35.79
CA LYS A 172 -1.68 4.17 36.64
C LYS A 172 -1.00 2.97 36.01
N MET A 173 -1.23 2.72 34.71
CA MET A 173 -0.61 1.59 34.00
C MET A 173 0.92 1.70 33.94
N MET A 174 1.43 2.92 33.77
CA MET A 174 2.87 3.18 33.67
C MET A 174 3.55 3.41 35.03
N GLY A 175 2.79 3.37 36.13
CA GLY A 175 3.33 3.63 37.46
C GLY A 175 3.84 5.06 37.67
N TRP A 176 3.32 6.05 36.93
CA TRP A 176 3.78 7.42 37.01
C TRP A 176 3.35 8.09 38.32
N PRO A 177 4.19 8.94 38.94
CA PRO A 177 3.93 9.56 40.23
C PRO A 177 2.95 10.73 40.16
N ILE A 178 1.85 10.58 39.42
CA ILE A 178 0.84 11.61 39.23
C ILE A 178 -0.36 11.34 40.12
N ASN A 179 -0.50 12.17 41.18
CA ASN A 179 -1.58 12.06 42.16
C ASN A 179 -2.71 13.06 41.94
N LYS A 180 -2.69 13.81 40.81
CA LYS A 180 -3.70 14.83 40.50
C LYS A 180 -4.84 14.24 39.69
N THR A 181 -6.07 14.63 40.02
CA THR A 181 -7.25 14.31 39.19
C THR A 181 -7.45 15.42 38.16
N PHE A 182 -7.54 15.04 36.90
CA PHE A 182 -7.76 15.96 35.81
C PHE A 182 -9.26 16.08 35.50
N THR A 183 -9.76 17.30 35.33
CA THR A 183 -11.15 17.59 34.96
C THR A 183 -11.30 17.97 33.47
N ARG A 184 -10.19 18.33 32.81
CA ARG A 184 -10.12 18.71 31.40
C ARG A 184 -9.07 17.89 30.68
N ALA A 185 -9.10 17.92 29.35
CA ALA A 185 -8.04 17.31 28.54
C ALA A 185 -6.66 17.81 28.95
N VAL A 186 -5.71 16.89 29.05
CA VAL A 186 -4.35 17.17 29.51
C VAL A 186 -3.39 17.01 28.33
N THR A 187 -2.53 17.99 28.14
CA THR A 187 -1.49 17.91 27.12
C THR A 187 -0.33 17.04 27.64
N MET A 188 0.05 16.08 26.85
CA MET A 188 1.23 15.26 27.05
C MET A 188 2.38 15.83 26.24
N TYR A 189 3.57 15.85 26.85
CA TYR A 189 4.83 16.18 26.19
C TYR A 189 5.76 14.95 26.36
N ASN A 190 6.00 14.22 25.32
CA ASN A 190 6.96 13.13 25.30
C ASN A 190 8.19 13.59 24.54
N TYR A 191 9.24 13.90 25.27
CA TYR A 191 10.48 14.48 24.77
C TYR A 191 11.57 13.44 24.69
N TRP A 192 12.28 13.45 23.57
CA TRP A 192 13.49 12.68 23.32
C TRP A 192 14.58 13.61 22.81
N GLY A 193 15.79 13.45 23.29
CA GLY A 193 16.93 14.26 22.86
C GLY A 193 18.24 13.65 23.34
N HIS A 194 19.32 14.40 23.21
CA HIS A 194 20.61 14.04 23.74
C HIS A 194 20.99 14.97 24.90
N ASP A 195 21.70 14.45 25.88
CA ASP A 195 22.29 15.26 26.95
C ASP A 195 23.65 15.83 26.53
N ASP A 196 24.30 16.55 27.46
CA ASP A 196 25.60 17.18 27.20
C ASP A 196 26.72 16.14 26.95
N ASP A 197 26.52 14.89 27.37
CA ASP A 197 27.46 13.76 27.15
C ASP A 197 27.18 13.03 25.84
N GLY A 198 26.08 13.36 25.13
CA GLY A 198 25.64 12.71 23.92
C GLY A 198 24.75 11.48 24.15
N ASP A 199 24.41 11.16 25.41
CA ASP A 199 23.51 10.07 25.72
C ASP A 199 22.05 10.42 25.43
N ILE A 200 21.28 9.42 24.99
CA ILE A 200 19.85 9.60 24.70
C ILE A 200 19.09 9.77 26.02
N VAL A 201 18.26 10.79 26.08
CA VAL A 201 17.40 11.08 27.22
C VAL A 201 15.93 11.11 26.81
N ASN A 202 15.08 10.60 27.69
CA ASN A 202 13.64 10.65 27.56
C ASN A 202 12.99 11.26 28.80
N GLY A 203 12.07 12.18 28.59
CA GLY A 203 11.26 12.76 29.64
C GLY A 203 9.81 12.93 29.22
N ILE A 204 8.88 12.65 30.13
CA ILE A 204 7.45 12.78 29.86
C ILE A 204 6.82 13.73 30.87
N VAL A 205 6.15 14.76 30.35
CA VAL A 205 5.40 15.71 31.18
C VAL A 205 3.91 15.58 30.88
N MET A 206 3.10 15.48 31.93
CA MET A 206 1.65 15.42 31.83
C MET A 206 1.06 16.70 32.45
N GLY A 207 0.58 17.58 31.60
CA GLY A 207 0.12 18.92 32.01
C GLY A 207 1.27 19.83 32.40
N GLN A 208 1.60 19.88 33.69
CA GLN A 208 2.71 20.69 34.23
C GLN A 208 3.68 19.88 35.10
N ASP A 209 3.39 18.61 35.33
CA ASP A 209 4.16 17.75 36.22
C ASP A 209 4.88 16.66 35.43
N TYR A 210 6.06 16.29 35.86
CA TYR A 210 6.73 15.13 35.31
C TYR A 210 5.93 13.84 35.59
N ALA A 211 5.62 13.13 34.52
CA ALA A 211 5.16 11.74 34.58
C ALA A 211 6.34 10.78 34.61
N LYS A 212 7.37 11.07 33.83
CA LYS A 212 8.68 10.43 33.84
C LYS A 212 9.73 11.53 33.83
N ASP A 213 10.60 11.54 34.82
CA ASP A 213 11.73 12.47 34.86
C ASP A 213 12.63 12.29 33.63
N LEU A 214 13.38 13.31 33.29
CA LEU A 214 14.34 13.25 32.18
C LEU A 214 15.45 12.28 32.58
N THR A 215 15.45 11.07 32.03
CA THR A 215 16.38 9.97 32.34
C THR A 215 17.13 9.52 31.12
N LYS A 216 18.38 9.05 31.32
CA LYS A 216 19.19 8.43 30.25
C LYS A 216 18.63 7.07 29.87
N GLU A 217 18.54 6.82 28.57
CA GLU A 217 18.11 5.54 27.99
C GLU A 217 19.33 4.79 27.47
N LEU A 218 20.07 4.19 28.40
CA LEU A 218 21.38 3.56 28.14
C LEU A 218 21.33 2.36 27.17
N THR A 219 20.14 1.82 26.91
CA THR A 219 19.96 0.68 26.01
C THR A 219 19.80 1.12 24.55
N LEU A 220 19.68 2.40 24.29
CA LEU A 220 19.42 2.94 22.95
C LEU A 220 20.68 3.56 22.36
N THR A 221 20.91 3.28 21.08
CA THR A 221 22.00 3.89 20.29
C THR A 221 21.52 5.06 19.42
N ARG A 222 20.21 5.23 19.28
CA ARG A 222 19.57 6.35 18.57
C ARG A 222 18.19 6.62 19.14
N ILE A 223 17.67 7.80 18.92
CA ILE A 223 16.29 8.15 19.28
C ILE A 223 15.32 7.21 18.55
N PRO A 224 14.40 6.53 19.28
CA PRO A 224 13.52 5.49 18.73
C PRO A 224 12.31 6.05 17.96
N VAL A 225 12.49 7.19 17.31
CA VAL A 225 11.46 7.87 16.50
C VAL A 225 11.94 7.96 15.07
N PHE A 226 11.12 7.47 14.16
CA PHE A 226 11.36 7.51 12.72
C PHE A 226 10.39 8.51 12.13
N ILE A 227 10.88 9.69 11.80
CA ILE A 227 10.10 10.77 11.20
C ILE A 227 10.87 11.36 10.03
N SER A 228 10.20 11.52 8.89
CA SER A 228 10.80 12.12 7.71
C SER A 228 9.72 12.73 6.81
N PRO A 229 10.09 13.76 6.04
CA PRO A 229 9.28 14.26 4.93
C PRO A 229 9.22 13.22 3.81
N VAL A 230 8.12 13.26 3.05
CA VAL A 230 7.91 12.41 1.86
C VAL A 230 7.49 13.30 0.70
N GLY A 231 8.15 13.14 -0.44
CA GLY A 231 7.92 14.03 -1.58
C GLY A 231 8.36 15.47 -1.29
N GLY A 232 7.85 16.40 -2.07
CA GLY A 232 8.11 17.82 -1.89
C GLY A 232 9.43 18.32 -2.47
N LEU A 233 9.83 19.51 -2.05
CA LEU A 233 11.01 20.19 -2.52
C LEU A 233 12.16 20.06 -1.50
N PRO A 234 13.41 20.13 -1.95
CA PRO A 234 14.57 20.15 -1.04
C PRO A 234 14.53 21.37 -0.13
N ASP A 235 15.20 21.26 1.02
CA ASP A 235 15.37 22.37 1.95
C ASP A 235 16.10 23.54 1.29
N THR A 236 15.42 24.68 1.24
CA THR A 236 15.95 25.94 0.70
C THR A 236 16.00 27.04 1.78
N GLY A 237 16.20 26.66 3.04
CA GLY A 237 16.07 27.51 4.21
C GLY A 237 16.81 28.84 4.12
N SER A 238 17.93 28.92 3.40
CA SER A 238 18.67 30.15 3.14
C SER A 238 18.04 31.05 2.07
N ILE A 239 17.18 30.50 1.20
CA ILE A 239 16.59 31.22 0.06
C ILE A 239 15.17 31.66 0.34
N SER A 240 14.38 30.85 1.03
CA SER A 240 12.98 31.11 1.29
C SER A 240 12.55 30.65 2.68
N SER A 241 11.89 31.51 3.43
CA SER A 241 11.26 31.16 4.71
C SER A 241 10.03 30.24 4.55
N ALA A 242 9.58 30.00 3.32
CA ALA A 242 8.43 29.14 3.00
C ALA A 242 8.83 27.68 2.75
N TRP A 243 10.12 27.32 2.81
CA TRP A 243 10.60 25.98 2.55
C TRP A 243 9.87 24.89 3.35
N GLN A 244 9.49 25.18 4.58
CA GLN A 244 8.77 24.24 5.44
C GLN A 244 7.39 23.84 4.92
N GLU A 245 6.76 24.67 4.09
CA GLU A 245 5.47 24.38 3.47
C GLU A 245 5.59 23.30 2.40
N HIS A 246 6.79 23.18 1.79
CA HIS A 246 7.08 22.27 0.69
C HIS A 246 8.07 21.16 1.06
N PHE A 247 8.51 21.13 2.30
CA PHE A 247 9.40 20.09 2.83
C PHE A 247 8.57 18.89 3.29
N GLY A 248 8.28 18.00 2.34
CA GLY A 248 7.26 16.97 2.45
C GLY A 248 5.89 17.47 2.00
N GLU A 249 5.33 16.85 0.99
CA GLU A 249 4.07 17.25 0.38
C GLU A 249 3.07 16.09 0.34
N SER A 250 1.81 16.42 0.61
CA SER A 250 0.68 15.50 0.39
C SER A 250 0.52 15.17 -1.09
N ILE A 251 -0.05 14.02 -1.39
CA ILE A 251 -0.41 13.65 -2.77
C ILE A 251 -1.34 14.66 -3.46
N VAL A 252 -2.09 15.44 -2.66
CA VAL A 252 -2.99 16.49 -3.19
C VAL A 252 -2.36 17.88 -3.19
N ALA A 253 -1.11 18.04 -2.72
CA ALA A 253 -0.46 19.33 -2.58
C ALA A 253 -0.40 20.11 -3.90
N THR A 254 0.00 19.45 -4.98
CA THR A 254 0.10 20.01 -6.33
C THR A 254 -1.24 20.59 -6.82
N ASN A 255 -2.34 20.01 -6.39
CA ASN A 255 -3.69 20.39 -6.80
C ASN A 255 -4.44 21.23 -5.74
N ALA A 256 -3.79 21.63 -4.65
CA ALA A 256 -4.48 22.22 -3.51
C ALA A 256 -5.28 23.48 -3.87
N ASP A 257 -4.64 24.44 -4.53
CA ASP A 257 -5.28 25.69 -4.94
C ASP A 257 -6.25 25.48 -6.12
N LEU A 258 -5.89 24.56 -7.01
CA LEU A 258 -6.73 24.23 -8.16
C LEU A 258 -8.05 23.59 -7.69
N ALA A 259 -8.02 22.69 -6.72
CA ALA A 259 -9.21 22.05 -6.13
C ALA A 259 -10.13 23.08 -5.48
N LYS A 260 -9.57 24.06 -4.75
CA LYS A 260 -10.35 25.15 -4.15
C LYS A 260 -11.03 26.02 -5.21
N ASN A 261 -10.29 26.39 -6.25
CA ASN A 261 -10.84 27.18 -7.36
C ASN A 261 -11.90 26.41 -8.14
N TYR A 262 -11.68 25.13 -8.38
CA TYR A 262 -12.67 24.27 -9.03
C TYR A 262 -13.98 24.20 -8.22
N ASN A 263 -13.90 24.01 -6.92
CA ASN A 263 -15.06 24.01 -6.02
C ASN A 263 -15.82 25.35 -6.06
N ARG A 264 -15.11 26.50 -6.10
CA ARG A 264 -15.74 27.82 -6.28
C ARG A 264 -16.50 27.90 -7.59
N MET A 265 -15.89 27.47 -8.69
CA MET A 265 -16.53 27.52 -10.01
C MET A 265 -17.74 26.58 -10.10
N LEU A 266 -17.64 25.37 -9.50
CA LEU A 266 -18.78 24.46 -9.39
C LEU A 266 -19.93 25.10 -8.60
N THR A 267 -19.62 25.72 -7.47
CA THR A 267 -20.59 26.41 -6.63
C THR A 267 -21.28 27.54 -7.39
N PHE A 268 -20.50 28.40 -8.07
CA PHE A 268 -21.06 29.45 -8.91
C PHE A 268 -21.95 28.92 -10.04
N SER A 269 -21.51 27.86 -10.70
CA SER A 269 -22.31 27.20 -11.73
C SER A 269 -23.64 26.71 -11.18
N GLN A 270 -23.65 26.11 -9.99
CA GLN A 270 -24.86 25.62 -9.34
C GLN A 270 -25.78 26.77 -8.94
N GLN A 271 -25.26 27.86 -8.37
CA GLN A 271 -26.06 29.05 -8.04
C GLN A 271 -26.68 29.68 -9.30
N LEU A 272 -25.91 29.84 -10.37
CA LEU A 272 -26.44 30.34 -11.64
C LEU A 272 -27.57 29.44 -12.18
N MET A 273 -27.39 28.13 -12.15
CA MET A 273 -28.44 27.19 -12.56
C MET A 273 -29.69 27.29 -11.68
N ARG A 274 -29.53 27.48 -10.37
CA ARG A 274 -30.63 27.70 -9.43
C ARG A 274 -31.39 29.00 -9.76
N ASP A 275 -30.66 30.09 -10.00
CA ASP A 275 -31.26 31.39 -10.33
C ASP A 275 -31.99 31.33 -11.70
N VAL A 276 -31.47 30.56 -12.67
CA VAL A 276 -32.16 30.32 -13.94
C VAL A 276 -33.41 29.47 -13.76
N ALA A 277 -33.34 28.44 -12.89
CA ALA A 277 -34.49 27.54 -12.62
C ALA A 277 -35.58 28.23 -11.79
N ASN A 278 -35.19 29.13 -10.89
CA ASN A 278 -36.10 29.90 -10.02
C ASN A 278 -35.88 31.40 -10.24
N PRO A 279 -36.33 31.96 -11.37
CA PRO A 279 -36.11 33.37 -11.69
C PRO A 279 -36.81 34.25 -10.64
N ARG A 280 -36.22 35.38 -10.32
CA ARG A 280 -36.87 36.41 -9.54
C ARG A 280 -37.97 37.02 -10.35
N TRP A 281 -39.11 37.28 -9.71
CA TRP A 281 -40.27 37.85 -10.35
C TRP A 281 -40.36 39.34 -10.05
N PHE A 282 -40.71 40.11 -11.02
CA PHE A 282 -41.08 41.53 -10.88
C PHE A 282 -42.58 41.65 -11.14
N GLU A 283 -43.26 42.13 -10.17
CA GLU A 283 -44.70 42.38 -10.24
C GLU A 283 -44.95 43.89 -10.31
N GLN A 284 -45.71 44.27 -11.30
CA GLN A 284 -46.25 45.62 -11.43
C GLN A 284 -47.77 45.54 -11.17
N SER A 285 -48.20 45.91 -9.97
CA SER A 285 -49.60 45.90 -9.56
C SER A 285 -50.08 47.33 -9.35
N GLN A 286 -51.37 47.59 -9.63
CA GLN A 286 -52.02 48.86 -9.38
C GLN A 286 -52.73 48.85 -8.03
N GLY A 287 -52.88 47.69 -7.36
CA GLY A 287 -53.53 47.48 -6.09
C GLY A 287 -52.58 47.08 -4.97
N GLU A 288 -53.08 47.10 -3.72
CA GLU A 288 -52.30 46.64 -2.55
C GLU A 288 -52.20 45.10 -2.49
N THR A 289 -52.98 44.34 -3.26
CA THR A 289 -52.97 42.88 -3.27
C THR A 289 -52.03 42.36 -4.33
N PRO A 290 -51.07 41.49 -3.95
CA PRO A 290 -50.14 40.92 -4.92
C PRO A 290 -50.89 39.99 -5.89
N ILE A 291 -50.55 40.09 -7.21
CA ILE A 291 -51.07 39.23 -8.27
C ILE A 291 -50.49 37.83 -8.11
N LEU A 292 -49.23 37.75 -7.69
CA LEU A 292 -48.47 36.53 -7.45
C LEU A 292 -48.41 36.25 -5.96
N ARG A 293 -49.15 35.22 -5.51
CA ARG A 293 -49.08 34.76 -4.13
C ARG A 293 -47.94 33.74 -3.99
N GLU A 294 -47.20 33.76 -2.89
CA GLU A 294 -46.10 32.79 -2.64
C GLU A 294 -46.58 31.34 -2.78
N GLU A 295 -47.81 31.03 -2.36
CA GLU A 295 -48.42 29.69 -2.44
C GLU A 295 -48.64 29.22 -3.88
N ASP A 296 -48.79 30.12 -4.84
CA ASP A 296 -49.07 29.84 -6.26
C ASP A 296 -47.85 29.81 -7.14
N MET A 297 -46.70 30.39 -6.67
CA MET A 297 -45.44 30.45 -7.43
C MET A 297 -44.92 29.07 -7.87
N PHE A 298 -45.17 28.05 -7.08
CA PHE A 298 -44.66 26.69 -7.36
C PHE A 298 -45.74 25.74 -7.87
N LYS A 299 -46.96 26.18 -8.05
CA LYS A 299 -48.04 25.35 -8.61
C LYS A 299 -47.93 25.23 -10.11
N ARG A 300 -47.77 24.00 -10.61
CA ARG A 300 -47.81 23.73 -12.05
C ARG A 300 -49.16 24.07 -12.64
N GLY A 301 -49.18 24.92 -13.67
CA GLY A 301 -50.43 25.29 -14.33
C GLY A 301 -51.22 26.37 -13.59
N ALA A 302 -50.66 27.09 -12.63
CA ALA A 302 -51.29 28.24 -12.01
C ALA A 302 -51.62 29.32 -13.08
N ILE A 303 -52.86 29.82 -13.05
CA ILE A 303 -53.32 30.90 -13.95
C ILE A 303 -53.36 32.19 -13.14
N PHE A 304 -52.53 33.15 -13.51
CA PHE A 304 -52.51 34.47 -12.89
C PHE A 304 -53.43 35.40 -13.64
N ARG A 305 -54.25 36.15 -12.94
CA ARG A 305 -55.20 37.13 -13.53
C ARG A 305 -54.87 38.48 -12.94
N GLY A 306 -54.58 39.44 -13.80
CA GLY A 306 -54.31 40.84 -13.46
C GLY A 306 -55.30 41.80 -14.16
N ALA A 307 -55.41 43.00 -13.65
CA ALA A 307 -56.15 44.09 -14.29
C ALA A 307 -55.37 44.66 -15.49
N PRO A 308 -56.02 45.39 -16.42
CA PRO A 308 -55.34 46.05 -17.53
C PRO A 308 -54.22 47.00 -17.01
N GLY A 309 -53.00 46.76 -17.46
CA GLY A 309 -51.80 47.53 -17.01
C GLY A 309 -50.99 46.87 -15.89
N GLU A 310 -51.47 45.77 -15.33
CA GLU A 310 -50.73 44.96 -14.40
C GLU A 310 -49.91 43.87 -15.15
N SER A 311 -48.72 43.62 -14.66
CA SER A 311 -47.85 42.57 -15.26
C SER A 311 -47.01 41.89 -14.22
N VAL A 312 -46.77 40.60 -14.47
CA VAL A 312 -45.79 39.77 -13.72
C VAL A 312 -44.76 39.28 -14.72
N ASN A 313 -43.55 39.74 -14.58
CA ASN A 313 -42.45 39.38 -15.46
C ASN A 313 -41.35 38.71 -14.68
N ALA A 314 -40.82 37.60 -15.21
CA ALA A 314 -39.57 37.07 -14.68
C ALA A 314 -38.43 38.06 -14.98
N LEU A 315 -37.65 38.41 -13.97
CA LEU A 315 -36.44 39.17 -14.19
C LEU A 315 -35.49 38.29 -15.02
N ALA A 316 -34.98 38.89 -16.11
CA ALA A 316 -34.05 38.19 -17.00
C ALA A 316 -32.80 37.79 -16.20
N THR A 317 -32.65 36.50 -15.96
CA THR A 317 -31.42 35.91 -15.45
C THR A 317 -30.44 35.71 -16.58
N PRO A 318 -29.18 36.14 -16.43
CA PRO A 318 -28.18 35.90 -17.49
C PRO A 318 -28.03 34.37 -17.72
N PRO A 319 -27.95 33.93 -18.98
CA PRO A 319 -27.72 32.52 -19.26
C PRO A 319 -26.35 32.09 -18.72
N VAL A 320 -26.22 30.81 -18.35
CA VAL A 320 -24.95 30.25 -17.91
C VAL A 320 -23.93 30.40 -19.05
N PRO A 321 -22.83 31.13 -18.84
CA PRO A 321 -21.83 31.36 -19.89
C PRO A 321 -21.22 30.05 -20.37
N VAL A 322 -21.03 29.93 -21.70
CA VAL A 322 -20.38 28.73 -22.30
C VAL A 322 -18.93 28.62 -21.82
N GLU A 323 -18.29 29.76 -21.62
CA GLU A 323 -16.92 29.87 -21.11
C GLU A 323 -16.76 29.22 -19.71
N LEU A 324 -17.78 29.30 -18.87
CA LEU A 324 -17.78 28.65 -17.55
C LEU A 324 -17.68 27.12 -17.68
N ARG A 325 -18.39 26.53 -18.64
CA ARG A 325 -18.33 25.09 -18.89
C ARG A 325 -16.96 24.66 -19.41
N THR A 326 -16.39 25.44 -20.32
CA THR A 326 -15.03 25.18 -20.84
C THR A 326 -14.01 25.26 -19.73
N MET A 327 -14.09 26.29 -18.90
CA MET A 327 -13.19 26.46 -17.76
C MET A 327 -13.30 25.35 -16.71
N LEU A 328 -14.51 24.87 -16.42
CA LEU A 328 -14.72 23.72 -15.54
C LEU A 328 -14.08 22.45 -16.12
N PHE A 329 -14.21 22.23 -17.42
CA PHE A 329 -13.57 21.09 -18.09
C PHE A 329 -12.04 21.19 -18.07
N ASP A 330 -11.48 22.39 -18.28
CA ASP A 330 -10.05 22.63 -18.20
C ASP A 330 -9.51 22.39 -16.79
N TYR A 331 -10.21 22.87 -15.75
CA TYR A 331 -9.84 22.60 -14.36
C TYR A 331 -9.88 21.10 -14.04
N GLN A 332 -10.89 20.40 -14.52
CA GLN A 332 -10.98 18.95 -14.35
C GLN A 332 -9.81 18.21 -15.01
N ASN A 333 -9.41 18.61 -16.21
CA ASN A 333 -8.24 18.05 -16.89
C ASN A 333 -6.93 18.38 -16.16
N MET A 334 -6.80 19.57 -15.58
CA MET A 334 -5.63 19.94 -14.78
C MET A 334 -5.55 19.15 -13.48
N LEU A 335 -6.67 18.95 -12.78
CA LEU A 335 -6.75 18.12 -11.57
C LEU A 335 -6.29 16.68 -11.84
N GLN A 336 -6.66 16.13 -12.99
CA GLN A 336 -6.24 14.81 -13.42
C GLN A 336 -4.72 14.69 -13.63
N ARG A 337 -4.09 15.72 -14.19
CA ARG A 337 -2.63 15.72 -14.40
C ARG A 337 -1.85 15.74 -13.09
N GLY A 338 -2.37 16.39 -12.07
CA GLY A 338 -1.71 16.54 -10.78
C GLY A 338 -1.94 15.38 -9.81
N LEU A 339 -2.78 14.37 -10.15
CA LEU A 339 -3.10 13.27 -9.26
C LEU A 339 -3.03 11.92 -10.01
N PHE A 340 -4.16 11.41 -10.48
CA PHE A 340 -4.23 10.17 -11.24
C PHE A 340 -5.05 10.38 -12.52
N PRO A 341 -4.58 9.90 -13.68
CA PRO A 341 -5.34 9.98 -14.92
C PRO A 341 -6.59 9.10 -14.88
N TRP A 342 -7.59 9.44 -15.69
CA TRP A 342 -8.86 8.71 -15.82
C TRP A 342 -8.70 7.22 -16.10
N SER A 343 -7.65 6.85 -16.82
CA SER A 343 -7.32 5.45 -17.12
C SER A 343 -7.07 4.60 -15.88
N THR A 344 -6.56 5.20 -14.80
CA THR A 344 -6.31 4.53 -13.52
C THR A 344 -7.63 4.16 -12.81
N PHE A 345 -8.71 4.89 -13.09
CA PHE A 345 -10.06 4.61 -12.59
C PHE A 345 -10.86 3.69 -13.52
N GLY A 346 -10.23 3.11 -14.55
CA GLY A 346 -10.89 2.20 -15.48
C GLY A 346 -11.67 2.90 -16.59
N ASN A 347 -11.62 4.23 -16.70
CA ASN A 347 -12.27 4.97 -17.79
C ASN A 347 -11.36 4.98 -19.03
N ILE A 348 -11.45 3.92 -19.82
CA ILE A 348 -10.66 3.73 -21.04
C ILE A 348 -11.56 4.03 -22.22
N GLN A 349 -11.31 5.13 -22.89
CA GLN A 349 -12.13 5.59 -24.02
C GLN A 349 -11.88 4.83 -25.34
N GLN A 350 -10.78 4.10 -25.45
CA GLN A 350 -10.40 3.37 -26.65
C GLN A 350 -9.97 1.93 -26.29
N GLN A 351 -10.24 0.99 -27.19
CA GLN A 351 -9.68 -0.36 -27.07
C GLN A 351 -8.16 -0.29 -27.24
N MET A 352 -7.44 -0.52 -26.16
CA MET A 352 -5.97 -0.56 -26.16
C MET A 352 -5.48 -1.98 -25.97
N SER A 353 -4.27 -2.26 -26.48
CA SER A 353 -3.60 -3.51 -26.16
C SER A 353 -3.28 -3.56 -24.65
N TYR A 354 -3.23 -4.79 -24.10
CA TYR A 354 -2.85 -5.01 -22.70
C TYR A 354 -1.52 -4.32 -22.32
N LEU A 355 -0.54 -4.36 -23.23
CA LEU A 355 0.76 -3.73 -23.02
C LEU A 355 0.65 -2.20 -22.92
N ALA A 356 -0.18 -1.59 -23.75
CA ALA A 356 -0.43 -0.14 -23.69
C ALA A 356 -1.11 0.26 -22.38
N MET A 357 -2.09 -0.52 -21.92
CA MET A 357 -2.74 -0.29 -20.61
C MET A 357 -1.76 -0.44 -19.46
N ALA A 358 -0.91 -1.47 -19.47
CA ALA A 358 0.10 -1.68 -18.44
C ALA A 358 1.11 -0.52 -18.38
N ASN A 359 1.54 0.01 -19.52
CA ASN A 359 2.45 1.15 -19.58
C ASN A 359 1.79 2.44 -19.05
N ILE A 360 0.52 2.70 -19.38
CA ILE A 360 -0.22 3.86 -18.87
C ILE A 360 -0.41 3.73 -17.34
N ALA A 361 -0.78 2.55 -16.86
CA ALA A 361 -0.92 2.30 -15.43
C ALA A 361 0.42 2.47 -14.69
N SER A 362 1.52 1.95 -15.25
CA SER A 362 2.86 2.13 -14.71
C SER A 362 3.27 3.61 -14.63
N ALA A 363 3.01 4.38 -15.69
CA ALA A 363 3.28 5.82 -15.69
C ALA A 363 2.44 6.57 -14.63
N ALA A 364 1.17 6.19 -14.46
CA ALA A 364 0.30 6.78 -13.44
C ALA A 364 0.79 6.48 -12.01
N LEU A 365 1.42 5.31 -11.79
CA LEU A 365 1.94 4.93 -10.49
C LEU A 365 3.24 5.65 -10.10
N GLN A 366 3.91 6.33 -11.04
CA GLN A 366 5.12 7.12 -10.74
C GLN A 366 4.86 8.22 -9.69
N VAL A 367 3.64 8.72 -9.61
CA VAL A 367 3.22 9.68 -8.56
C VAL A 367 3.38 9.09 -7.15
N LEU A 368 3.23 7.77 -7.00
CA LEU A 368 3.37 7.08 -5.72
C LEU A 368 4.81 6.66 -5.39
N THR A 369 5.74 6.76 -6.34
CA THR A 369 7.13 6.31 -6.15
C THR A 369 7.79 6.92 -4.91
N PRO A 370 7.76 8.25 -4.66
CA PRO A 370 8.39 8.83 -3.47
C PRO A 370 7.82 8.28 -2.16
N TYR A 371 6.52 8.02 -2.13
CA TYR A 371 5.82 7.48 -0.96
C TYR A 371 6.15 6.00 -0.74
N MET A 372 6.30 5.22 -1.84
CA MET A 372 6.71 3.82 -1.75
C MET A 372 8.15 3.68 -1.29
N ASP A 373 9.05 4.51 -1.80
CA ASP A 373 10.45 4.52 -1.40
C ASP A 373 10.60 4.92 0.07
N ALA A 374 9.83 5.91 0.52
CA ALA A 374 9.79 6.29 1.92
C ALA A 374 9.23 5.17 2.83
N LEU A 375 8.22 4.43 2.36
CA LEU A 375 7.69 3.28 3.10
C LEU A 375 8.72 2.15 3.20
N ARG A 376 9.40 1.83 2.09
CA ARG A 376 10.48 0.81 2.07
C ARG A 376 11.61 1.19 3.03
N GLY A 377 12.09 2.43 2.93
CA GLY A 377 13.14 2.95 3.81
C GLY A 377 12.73 2.90 5.28
N LEU A 378 11.54 3.38 5.62
CA LEU A 378 11.03 3.33 6.99
C LEU A 378 10.99 1.91 7.57
N LEU A 379 10.45 0.96 6.83
CA LEU A 379 10.33 -0.43 7.32
C LEU A 379 11.71 -1.08 7.46
N GLY A 380 12.61 -0.86 6.51
CA GLY A 380 13.99 -1.34 6.59
C GLY A 380 14.76 -0.74 7.77
N ASP A 381 14.63 0.57 7.99
CA ASP A 381 15.25 1.27 9.12
C ASP A 381 14.75 0.75 10.48
N ILE A 382 13.45 0.47 10.60
CA ILE A 382 12.87 -0.11 11.82
C ILE A 382 13.38 -1.54 12.03
N ASP A 383 13.45 -2.37 10.99
CA ASP A 383 13.99 -3.73 11.08
C ASP A 383 15.45 -3.73 11.53
N ASN A 384 16.27 -2.87 10.94
CA ASN A 384 17.67 -2.68 11.32
C ASN A 384 17.80 -2.22 12.77
N PHE A 385 16.93 -1.30 13.19
CA PHE A 385 16.93 -0.80 14.57
C PHE A 385 16.50 -1.86 15.57
N TRP A 386 15.41 -2.59 15.32
CA TRP A 386 14.99 -3.70 16.17
C TRP A 386 16.05 -4.78 16.26
N PHE A 387 16.68 -5.14 15.14
CA PHE A 387 17.76 -6.12 15.15
C PHE A 387 18.95 -5.67 16.00
N ARG A 388 19.38 -4.40 15.87
CA ARG A 388 20.46 -3.85 16.70
C ARG A 388 20.10 -3.88 18.19
N LEU A 389 18.90 -3.44 18.57
CA LEU A 389 18.44 -3.49 19.97
C LEU A 389 18.45 -4.92 20.53
N ILE A 390 17.96 -5.88 19.75
CA ILE A 390 17.94 -7.30 20.15
C ILE A 390 19.37 -7.83 20.32
N LYS A 391 20.26 -7.51 19.39
CA LYS A 391 21.65 -7.97 19.40
C LYS A 391 22.44 -7.36 20.56
N ASP A 392 22.38 -6.04 20.70
CA ASP A 392 23.23 -5.31 21.65
C ASP A 392 22.80 -5.51 23.10
N ASN A 393 21.50 -5.61 23.35
CA ASN A 393 20.95 -5.81 24.70
C ASN A 393 20.69 -7.29 25.03
N GLY A 394 20.87 -8.20 24.09
CA GLY A 394 20.61 -9.63 24.29
C GLY A 394 19.15 -9.99 24.48
N TYR A 395 18.22 -9.14 24.02
CA TYR A 395 16.77 -9.35 24.12
C TYR A 395 16.30 -10.57 23.34
N ARG A 396 15.21 -11.18 23.78
CA ARG A 396 14.63 -12.40 23.15
C ARG A 396 13.14 -12.26 22.87
N PRO A 397 12.71 -11.19 22.17
CA PRO A 397 11.30 -10.96 21.92
C PRO A 397 10.66 -12.15 21.18
N ALA A 398 9.47 -12.57 21.64
CA ALA A 398 8.74 -13.71 21.08
C ALA A 398 9.59 -14.99 20.93
N SER A 399 10.46 -15.28 21.91
CA SER A 399 11.36 -16.44 21.92
C SER A 399 12.40 -16.43 20.79
N PHE A 400 12.85 -15.25 20.38
CA PHE A 400 13.91 -15.09 19.39
C PHE A 400 15.18 -15.84 19.77
N LYS A 401 15.80 -16.47 18.77
CA LYS A 401 17.09 -17.12 18.92
C LYS A 401 18.06 -16.52 17.91
N MET A 402 19.12 -15.90 18.40
CA MET A 402 20.14 -15.35 17.52
C MET A 402 20.80 -16.46 16.69
N PRO A 403 20.77 -16.40 15.35
CA PRO A 403 21.48 -17.34 14.50
C PRO A 403 23.00 -17.24 14.71
N LYS A 404 23.70 -18.37 14.60
CA LYS A 404 25.14 -18.42 14.86
C LYS A 404 26.02 -17.91 13.73
N ASN A 405 25.56 -18.09 12.48
CA ASN A 405 26.38 -17.82 11.28
C ASN A 405 25.80 -16.62 10.52
N LEU A 406 25.69 -15.48 11.21
CA LEU A 406 25.29 -14.24 10.56
C LEU A 406 26.49 -13.59 9.87
N PRO A 407 26.29 -12.89 8.74
CA PRO A 407 27.30 -12.02 8.15
C PRO A 407 27.71 -10.93 9.15
N GLU A 408 28.95 -10.45 9.07
CA GLU A 408 29.42 -9.37 9.94
C GLU A 408 28.67 -8.06 9.69
N GLN A 409 28.37 -7.78 8.42
CA GLN A 409 27.63 -6.60 7.98
C GLN A 409 26.50 -7.05 7.07
N PHE A 410 25.31 -6.61 7.36
CA PHE A 410 24.13 -6.72 6.51
C PHE A 410 23.10 -5.68 6.92
N GLU A 411 22.22 -5.36 6.01
CA GLU A 411 21.10 -4.46 6.23
C GLU A 411 19.82 -5.10 5.68
N PHE A 412 18.71 -4.79 6.34
CA PHE A 412 17.40 -5.15 5.83
C PHE A 412 16.99 -4.19 4.74
N GLU A 413 16.61 -4.74 3.62
CA GLU A 413 15.97 -4.04 2.52
C GLU A 413 14.52 -4.50 2.41
N VAL A 414 13.60 -3.57 2.34
CA VAL A 414 12.19 -3.91 2.17
C VAL A 414 11.79 -3.73 0.72
N GLN A 415 11.35 -4.82 0.13
CA GLN A 415 10.76 -4.80 -1.21
C GLN A 415 9.24 -4.66 -1.07
N ALA A 416 8.69 -3.68 -1.73
CA ALA A 416 7.25 -3.44 -1.77
C ALA A 416 6.88 -2.89 -3.14
N ASP A 417 6.18 -3.68 -3.94
CA ASP A 417 5.80 -3.31 -5.30
C ASP A 417 4.28 -3.22 -5.40
N ILE A 418 3.81 -2.15 -6.07
CA ILE A 418 2.38 -2.00 -6.34
C ILE A 418 2.00 -2.98 -7.44
N GLU A 419 1.12 -3.93 -7.12
CA GLU A 419 0.62 -4.88 -8.08
C GLU A 419 -0.47 -4.26 -8.97
N ILE A 420 -0.19 -4.24 -10.28
CA ILE A 420 -1.19 -3.89 -11.29
C ILE A 420 -1.93 -5.18 -11.68
N PRO A 421 -3.27 -5.19 -11.79
CA PRO A 421 -4.01 -6.34 -12.30
C PRO A 421 -3.44 -6.83 -13.64
N GLY A 422 -3.04 -8.11 -13.68
CA GLY A 422 -2.37 -8.70 -14.86
C GLY A 422 -0.84 -8.66 -14.86
N TYR A 423 -0.22 -7.97 -13.93
CA TYR A 423 1.24 -7.90 -13.82
C TYR A 423 1.89 -9.26 -13.61
N LEU A 424 1.22 -10.18 -12.92
CA LEU A 424 1.68 -11.55 -12.68
C LEU A 424 1.79 -12.35 -14.00
N VAL A 425 0.84 -12.16 -14.93
CA VAL A 425 0.89 -12.77 -16.27
C VAL A 425 2.04 -12.19 -17.10
N GLN A 426 2.28 -10.88 -16.99
CA GLN A 426 3.39 -10.21 -17.67
C GLN A 426 4.73 -10.70 -17.11
N ARG A 427 4.89 -10.77 -15.79
CA ARG A 427 6.09 -11.33 -15.12
C ARG A 427 6.32 -12.77 -15.57
N ALA A 428 5.29 -13.61 -15.59
CA ALA A 428 5.40 -14.99 -16.03
C ALA A 428 5.82 -15.09 -17.52
N THR A 429 5.34 -14.18 -18.37
CA THR A 429 5.72 -14.11 -19.78
C THR A 429 7.17 -13.67 -19.93
N VAL A 430 7.59 -12.64 -19.21
CA VAL A 430 8.98 -12.15 -19.18
C VAL A 430 9.91 -13.23 -18.62
N ALA A 431 9.53 -13.91 -17.54
CA ALA A 431 10.30 -15.03 -16.99
C ALA A 431 10.51 -16.14 -18.01
N ARG A 432 9.46 -16.53 -18.76
CA ARG A 432 9.58 -17.52 -19.84
C ARG A 432 10.48 -17.07 -20.98
N MET A 433 10.48 -15.77 -21.32
CA MET A 433 11.35 -15.22 -22.36
C MET A 433 12.80 -15.15 -21.91
N LEU A 434 13.06 -14.83 -20.65
CA LEU A 434 14.41 -14.70 -20.10
C LEU A 434 15.10 -16.05 -19.88
N ASP A 435 14.36 -17.07 -19.43
CA ASP A 435 14.92 -18.36 -19.04
C ASP A 435 15.57 -19.12 -20.22
N PRO A 436 14.92 -19.35 -21.38
CA PRO A 436 15.54 -20.10 -22.48
C PRO A 436 16.57 -19.30 -23.29
N ASN A 437 16.42 -17.97 -23.41
CA ASN A 437 17.22 -17.16 -24.33
C ASN A 437 18.45 -16.51 -23.68
N PHE A 438 18.38 -16.16 -22.41
CA PHE A 438 19.44 -15.43 -21.71
C PHE A 438 20.24 -16.32 -20.74
N ARG A 439 19.84 -17.59 -20.54
CA ARG A 439 20.49 -18.55 -19.62
C ARG A 439 20.69 -17.97 -18.20
N LEU A 440 19.77 -17.12 -17.77
CA LEU A 440 19.80 -16.63 -16.40
C LEU A 440 19.48 -17.77 -15.43
N PRO A 441 20.14 -17.84 -14.27
CA PRO A 441 19.80 -18.83 -13.26
C PRO A 441 18.33 -18.70 -12.87
N THR A 442 17.59 -19.81 -12.88
CA THR A 442 16.16 -19.84 -12.53
C THR A 442 15.90 -19.24 -11.14
N SER A 443 16.84 -19.42 -10.21
CA SER A 443 16.78 -18.83 -8.88
C SER A 443 16.82 -17.30 -8.92
N ALA A 444 17.65 -16.69 -9.75
CA ALA A 444 17.72 -15.24 -9.90
C ALA A 444 16.47 -14.66 -10.58
N VAL A 445 15.90 -15.39 -11.54
CA VAL A 445 14.63 -15.03 -12.19
C VAL A 445 13.48 -15.08 -11.16
N MET A 446 13.44 -16.13 -10.33
CA MET A 446 12.44 -16.27 -9.27
C MET A 446 12.57 -15.16 -8.23
N ASP A 447 13.77 -14.81 -7.80
CA ASP A 447 13.99 -13.79 -6.79
C ASP A 447 13.57 -12.38 -7.26
N LYS A 448 13.92 -12.01 -8.49
CA LYS A 448 13.63 -10.69 -9.04
C LYS A 448 12.22 -10.51 -9.58
N LEU A 449 11.64 -11.55 -10.18
CA LEU A 449 10.34 -11.45 -10.83
C LEU A 449 9.17 -11.98 -9.96
N PHE A 450 9.45 -12.77 -8.95
CA PHE A 450 8.44 -13.38 -8.08
C PHE A 450 8.82 -13.23 -6.61
N PRO A 451 8.79 -12.00 -6.04
CA PRO A 451 9.15 -11.73 -4.64
C PRO A 451 8.26 -12.49 -3.64
N GLU A 452 7.12 -13.05 -4.10
CA GLU A 452 6.26 -13.92 -3.31
C GLU A 452 6.96 -15.25 -2.95
N ILE A 453 7.94 -15.67 -3.75
CA ILE A 453 8.74 -16.87 -3.50
C ILE A 453 9.84 -16.51 -2.49
N LYS A 454 9.57 -16.77 -1.22
CA LYS A 454 10.47 -16.40 -0.11
C LYS A 454 11.83 -17.10 -0.11
N ASP A 455 11.96 -18.21 -0.83
CA ASP A 455 13.19 -19.02 -0.90
C ASP A 455 13.30 -19.62 -2.30
N PRO A 456 13.91 -18.88 -3.25
CA PRO A 456 14.04 -19.33 -4.64
C PRO A 456 14.82 -20.64 -4.79
N LEU A 457 15.85 -20.85 -3.95
CA LEU A 457 16.63 -22.08 -3.99
C LEU A 457 15.81 -23.30 -3.52
N LYS A 458 15.03 -23.12 -2.48
CA LYS A 458 14.13 -24.16 -1.99
C LYS A 458 13.00 -24.44 -2.99
N ALA A 459 12.43 -23.40 -3.59
CA ALA A 459 11.42 -23.54 -4.64
C ALA A 459 11.97 -24.30 -5.84
N GLN A 460 13.20 -24.00 -6.28
CA GLN A 460 13.88 -24.73 -7.35
C GLN A 460 14.18 -26.19 -6.96
N ALA A 461 14.59 -26.44 -5.72
CA ALA A 461 14.79 -27.79 -5.23
C ALA A 461 13.48 -28.59 -5.19
N MET A 462 12.37 -27.96 -4.80
CA MET A 462 11.03 -28.56 -4.83
C MET A 462 10.59 -28.84 -6.27
N SER A 463 10.78 -27.91 -7.21
CA SER A 463 10.48 -28.12 -8.64
C SER A 463 11.28 -29.29 -9.21
N ARG A 464 12.58 -29.37 -8.92
CA ARG A 464 13.42 -30.52 -9.34
C ARG A 464 12.95 -31.85 -8.74
N ARG A 465 12.48 -31.83 -7.50
CA ARG A 465 11.88 -32.98 -6.85
C ARG A 465 10.59 -33.41 -7.55
N ASP A 466 9.72 -32.42 -7.87
CA ASP A 466 8.47 -32.68 -8.58
C ASP A 466 8.75 -33.21 -10.00
N ASP A 467 9.74 -32.64 -10.71
CA ASP A 467 10.20 -33.13 -12.01
C ASP A 467 10.75 -34.57 -11.91
N ALA A 468 11.50 -34.87 -10.86
CA ALA A 468 12.00 -36.22 -10.61
C ALA A 468 10.84 -37.19 -10.29
N MET A 469 9.82 -36.78 -9.58
CA MET A 469 8.61 -37.57 -9.32
C MET A 469 7.76 -37.76 -10.58
N MET A 470 7.76 -36.81 -11.50
CA MET A 470 7.09 -36.92 -12.80
C MET A 470 7.87 -37.74 -13.81
N HIS A 471 9.09 -38.12 -13.48
CA HIS A 471 9.89 -39.00 -14.38
C HIS A 471 9.22 -40.36 -14.54
N PRO A 472 9.10 -40.91 -15.76
CA PRO A 472 8.39 -42.19 -16.02
C PRO A 472 8.83 -43.32 -15.09
N LYS A 473 10.13 -43.43 -14.80
CA LYS A 473 10.64 -44.44 -13.87
C LYS A 473 10.17 -44.27 -12.43
N ALA A 474 10.00 -43.02 -11.96
CA ALA A 474 9.48 -42.73 -10.61
C ALA A 474 7.99 -43.09 -10.54
N ILE A 475 7.22 -42.71 -11.55
CA ILE A 475 5.81 -43.08 -11.67
C ILE A 475 5.64 -44.60 -11.69
N THR A 476 6.49 -45.31 -12.45
CA THR A 476 6.46 -46.78 -12.47
C THR A 476 6.79 -47.37 -11.09
N ALA A 477 7.76 -46.79 -10.36
CA ALA A 477 8.09 -47.22 -9.01
C ALA A 477 6.92 -47.04 -8.04
N ASP A 478 6.25 -45.88 -8.09
CA ASP A 478 5.06 -45.58 -7.27
C ASP A 478 3.90 -46.54 -7.62
N MET A 479 3.70 -46.86 -8.91
CA MET A 479 2.70 -47.84 -9.33
C MET A 479 3.00 -49.22 -8.77
N ILE A 480 4.27 -49.65 -8.76
CA ILE A 480 4.69 -50.92 -8.18
C ILE A 480 4.36 -50.97 -6.68
N ILE A 481 4.67 -49.89 -5.96
CA ILE A 481 4.36 -49.78 -4.51
C ILE A 481 2.85 -49.87 -4.31
N ALA A 482 2.07 -49.11 -5.08
CA ALA A 482 0.61 -49.10 -4.97
C ALA A 482 0.00 -50.49 -5.26
N TYR A 483 0.50 -51.23 -6.27
CA TYR A 483 0.02 -52.57 -6.57
C TYR A 483 0.39 -53.58 -5.47
N LYS A 484 1.58 -53.47 -4.88
CA LYS A 484 1.97 -54.31 -3.75
C LYS A 484 1.09 -54.08 -2.53
N GLU A 485 0.80 -52.82 -2.24
CA GLU A 485 -0.09 -52.47 -1.14
C GLU A 485 -1.51 -52.95 -1.40
N GLN A 486 -2.03 -52.78 -2.62
CA GLN A 486 -3.36 -53.28 -3.00
C GLN A 486 -3.43 -54.80 -2.87
N ALA A 487 -2.37 -55.53 -3.29
CA ALA A 487 -2.29 -56.97 -3.14
C ALA A 487 -2.32 -57.40 -1.66
N ARG A 488 -1.65 -56.62 -0.79
CA ARG A 488 -1.68 -56.85 0.66
C ARG A 488 -3.09 -56.69 1.24
N VAL A 489 -3.78 -55.60 0.89
CA VAL A 489 -5.16 -55.32 1.35
C VAL A 489 -6.13 -56.41 0.88
N LEU A 490 -6.00 -56.88 -0.38
CA LEU A 490 -6.86 -57.92 -0.92
C LEU A 490 -6.60 -59.29 -0.25
N ARG A 491 -5.38 -59.62 0.15
CA ARG A 491 -5.07 -60.79 0.95
C ARG A 491 -5.71 -60.72 2.35
N GLU A 492 -5.67 -59.57 2.99
CA GLU A 492 -6.33 -59.33 4.29
C GLU A 492 -7.86 -59.47 4.17
N ALA A 493 -8.44 -59.15 2.99
CA ALA A 493 -9.84 -59.31 2.66
C ALA A 493 -10.21 -60.76 2.18
N ASN A 494 -9.29 -61.72 2.19
CA ASN A 494 -9.46 -63.09 1.68
C ASN A 494 -9.73 -63.20 0.15
N ASP A 495 -9.46 -62.17 -0.64
CA ASP A 495 -9.52 -62.24 -2.13
C ASP A 495 -8.14 -62.59 -2.69
N VAL A 496 -7.82 -63.87 -2.66
CA VAL A 496 -6.49 -64.35 -3.03
C VAL A 496 -6.23 -64.27 -4.53
N ASP A 497 -7.26 -64.42 -5.35
CA ASP A 497 -7.11 -64.41 -6.82
C ASP A 497 -6.78 -63.02 -7.34
N SER A 498 -7.47 -62.00 -6.85
CA SER A 498 -7.18 -60.59 -7.16
C SER A 498 -5.81 -60.16 -6.61
N ALA A 499 -5.42 -60.60 -5.44
CA ALA A 499 -4.11 -60.30 -4.86
C ALA A 499 -2.95 -60.84 -5.72
N ILE A 500 -3.06 -62.06 -6.23
CA ILE A 500 -2.07 -62.67 -7.12
C ILE A 500 -1.95 -61.89 -8.44
N LEU A 501 -3.07 -61.36 -8.95
CA LEU A 501 -3.05 -60.54 -10.17
C LEU A 501 -2.24 -59.25 -9.97
N TYR A 502 -2.48 -58.52 -8.88
CA TYR A 502 -1.73 -57.31 -8.56
C TYR A 502 -0.26 -57.58 -8.28
N GLU A 503 0.10 -58.69 -7.66
CA GLU A 503 1.51 -59.10 -7.48
C GLU A 503 2.20 -59.37 -8.80
N LYS A 504 1.53 -60.06 -9.75
CA LYS A 504 2.07 -60.28 -11.07
C LYS A 504 2.28 -58.99 -11.85
N LEU A 505 1.33 -58.04 -11.76
CA LEU A 505 1.47 -56.72 -12.35
C LEU A 505 2.66 -55.97 -11.77
N ALA A 506 2.81 -55.96 -10.43
CA ALA A 506 3.95 -55.34 -9.75
C ALA A 506 5.28 -55.96 -10.20
N THR A 507 5.36 -57.29 -10.27
CA THR A 507 6.58 -58.00 -10.69
C THR A 507 6.92 -57.75 -12.17
N SER A 508 5.92 -57.62 -13.04
CA SER A 508 6.12 -57.28 -14.44
C SER A 508 6.71 -55.88 -14.60
N LEU A 509 6.16 -54.89 -13.88
CA LEU A 509 6.68 -53.53 -13.89
C LEU A 509 8.07 -53.40 -13.23
N GLU A 510 8.37 -54.20 -12.20
CA GLU A 510 9.72 -54.29 -11.62
C GLU A 510 10.75 -54.79 -12.64
N ALA A 511 10.41 -55.84 -13.41
CA ALA A 511 11.28 -56.36 -14.44
C ALA A 511 11.55 -55.34 -15.55
N GLU A 512 10.54 -54.57 -15.92
CA GLU A 512 10.65 -53.47 -16.90
C GLU A 512 11.51 -52.31 -16.36
N LEU A 513 11.33 -51.90 -15.10
CA LEU A 513 12.07 -50.82 -14.45
C LEU A 513 13.57 -51.14 -14.34
N VAL A 514 13.92 -52.40 -14.00
CA VAL A 514 15.30 -52.87 -13.82
C VAL A 514 15.97 -53.23 -15.15
N GLY A 515 15.22 -53.28 -16.24
CA GLY A 515 15.77 -53.56 -17.58
C GLY A 515 16.16 -55.03 -17.79
N THR A 516 15.72 -55.93 -16.93
CA THR A 516 15.77 -57.36 -17.16
C THR A 516 14.60 -57.74 -18.04
N GLN A 517 14.82 -57.76 -19.36
CA GLN A 517 13.82 -58.39 -20.26
C GLN A 517 13.58 -59.85 -19.80
N PRO A 518 12.32 -60.23 -19.57
CA PRO A 518 12.01 -61.63 -19.39
C PRO A 518 12.46 -62.34 -20.66
N THR A 519 13.35 -63.30 -20.53
CA THR A 519 13.76 -64.19 -21.62
C THR A 519 12.49 -64.77 -22.25
N PRO A 520 12.22 -64.57 -23.55
CA PRO A 520 11.03 -65.15 -24.17
C PRO A 520 11.16 -66.65 -24.11
N SER A 521 10.25 -67.31 -23.39
CA SER A 521 10.16 -68.77 -23.45
C SER A 521 9.89 -69.15 -24.86
N ALA A 522 10.78 -70.04 -25.41
CA ALA A 522 10.70 -70.58 -26.72
C ALA A 522 9.44 -71.41 -26.86
N ARG A 523 8.31 -70.85 -27.25
CA ARG A 523 7.14 -71.51 -27.85
C ARG A 523 6.20 -70.46 -28.46
N ALA A 524 6.19 -70.52 -29.75
CA ALA A 524 5.22 -70.11 -30.75
C ALA A 524 5.84 -69.17 -31.79
N ARG A 525 6.67 -69.71 -32.64
CA ARG A 525 6.76 -69.28 -34.03
C ARG A 525 5.54 -69.82 -34.75
N GLU A 526 4.48 -69.04 -34.85
CA GLU A 526 3.53 -69.16 -35.93
C GLU A 526 3.58 -67.89 -36.75
N ALA A 527 3.91 -68.13 -38.02
CA ALA A 527 4.03 -67.12 -39.05
C ALA A 527 2.68 -66.43 -39.29
N VAL A 528 2.61 -65.15 -39.19
CA VAL A 528 1.55 -64.34 -39.77
C VAL A 528 2.14 -63.60 -40.97
N PRO A 529 1.49 -63.64 -42.15
CA PRO A 529 2.04 -63.16 -43.40
C PRO A 529 2.14 -61.66 -43.44
N GLU A 530 3.23 -61.19 -44.01
CA GLU A 530 3.57 -59.84 -44.39
C GLU A 530 2.71 -59.40 -45.57
N GLU A 531 1.50 -58.89 -45.30
CA GLU A 531 0.68 -58.14 -46.26
C GLU A 531 -0.47 -57.53 -45.48
N VAL A 532 -0.33 -56.30 -45.09
CA VAL A 532 -1.28 -55.21 -44.97
C VAL A 532 -0.67 -54.10 -44.08
N ALA A 533 0.21 -53.32 -44.62
CA ALA A 533 0.62 -52.04 -44.03
C ALA A 533 1.05 -51.08 -45.14
N ARG A 534 0.11 -50.74 -46.00
CA ARG A 534 0.18 -49.59 -46.89
C ARG A 534 -1.23 -49.10 -47.18
N GLU A 535 -1.76 -48.27 -46.27
CA GLU A 535 -2.82 -47.36 -46.62
C GLU A 535 -2.71 -46.11 -45.72
N VAL A 536 -2.07 -45.10 -46.29
CA VAL A 536 -2.62 -43.79 -46.56
C VAL A 536 -2.98 -42.96 -45.35
N LEU A 537 -2.03 -42.12 -44.93
CA LEU A 537 -2.32 -40.86 -44.28
C LEU A 537 -2.25 -39.76 -45.34
N PRO A 538 -3.28 -38.90 -45.51
CA PRO A 538 -3.22 -37.79 -46.45
C PRO A 538 -2.36 -36.66 -45.87
N THR A 539 -1.33 -36.33 -46.60
CA THR A 539 -0.53 -35.12 -46.45
C THR A 539 -1.42 -33.89 -46.65
N ARG A 540 -1.61 -33.13 -45.61
CA ARG A 540 -2.22 -31.81 -45.71
C ARG A 540 -1.15 -30.81 -46.13
N GLU A 541 -1.18 -30.40 -47.39
CA GLU A 541 -0.40 -29.27 -47.91
C GLU A 541 -0.82 -27.98 -47.21
N LEU A 542 0.15 -27.32 -46.59
CA LEU A 542 0.04 -25.95 -46.13
C LEU A 542 0.17 -25.01 -47.34
N THR A 543 -0.95 -24.51 -47.80
CA THR A 543 -1.01 -23.41 -48.75
C THR A 543 -0.45 -22.13 -48.09
N GLN A 544 0.60 -21.59 -48.68
CA GLN A 544 1.12 -20.25 -48.42
C GLN A 544 0.12 -19.18 -48.87
N PRO A 545 -0.07 -18.08 -48.16
CA PRO A 545 -0.81 -16.94 -48.68
C PRO A 545 0.07 -16.12 -49.66
N GLN A 546 -0.43 -15.95 -50.87
CA GLN A 546 0.13 -15.03 -51.88
C GLN A 546 0.06 -13.60 -51.40
N GLU A 547 1.19 -12.91 -51.55
CA GLU A 547 1.27 -11.44 -51.53
C GLU A 547 0.46 -10.83 -52.68
N GLY A 548 -0.55 -10.06 -52.34
CA GLY A 548 -1.29 -9.21 -53.26
C GLY A 548 -0.87 -7.75 -53.09
N LEU A 549 0.05 -7.30 -53.93
CA LEU A 549 0.33 -5.88 -54.16
C LEU A 549 -0.89 -5.22 -54.82
N GLY A 550 -1.55 -4.34 -54.11
CA GLY A 550 -2.55 -3.41 -54.62
C GLY A 550 -2.14 -1.97 -54.31
N ARG A 551 -1.46 -1.31 -55.28
CA ARG A 551 -1.37 0.14 -55.36
C ARG A 551 -2.78 0.70 -55.57
N ILE A 552 -3.20 1.63 -54.72
CA ILE A 552 -4.21 2.62 -55.11
C ILE A 552 -3.66 4.00 -54.73
N SER A 553 -3.44 4.77 -55.75
CA SER A 553 -3.28 6.22 -55.79
C SER A 553 -4.64 6.89 -55.61
N GLY A 554 -4.72 7.93 -54.82
CA GLY A 554 -5.86 8.82 -54.67
C GLY A 554 -5.65 9.72 -53.45
#